data_384cee4bf0bf836bfabf6ed1f735e738
#
_entry.id   384cee4bf0bf836bfabf6ed1f735e738
#
_cell.length_a   1.000
_cell.length_b   1.000
_cell.length_c   1.000
_cell.angle_alpha   90.00
_cell.angle_beta   90.00
_cell.angle_gamma   90.00
#
_symmetry.space_group_name_H-M   'P 1'
#
loop_
_entity.id
_entity.type
_entity.pdbx_description
1 polymer ?
#
loop_
_entity_poly.entity_id
_entity_poly.type
_entity_poly.pdbx_seq_one_letter_code
_entity_poly.pdbx_strand_id
1 'polypeptide(L)'
;MPGGGPDVVERGMVSEIFVGDGKAFFSLSVPASEADRFEGFRREAERVVTEIEGIRSAMVALTAERKGGGLASRPAPTPRAAPPPQPHHHPRPRPASAAPPAAPAQPRGAKIGVPGIARIVAVASGKGGVGKSTTAVNLALGFQSLGLRVGLLDADIYGPSVPRLLNLKGRPETVGGRTMVPLQAYGLKAMSMGFLVEEETPMIWRGPMVMSALTQMLREVEWGELDMLVVDMPPGTGDAQLTMAQQVPLAGAVIVSTPQDLALIDARKGLAMFRKVEV
;
A
#
# COMPACT_ATOMS: atom_id res chain seq x y z
N MET A 1 -29.19 -14.62 -5.00
CA MET A 1 -28.40 -14.87 -6.23
C MET A 1 -29.28 -14.80 -7.47
N PRO A 2 -28.89 -14.10 -8.54
CA PRO A 2 -29.55 -14.24 -9.83
C PRO A 2 -29.30 -15.66 -10.34
N GLY A 3 -30.32 -16.57 -10.26
CA GLY A 3 -30.23 -17.89 -10.84
C GLY A 3 -30.38 -19.09 -9.91
N GLY A 4 -30.78 -18.92 -8.64
CA GLY A 4 -31.08 -20.02 -7.69
C GLY A 4 -29.89 -20.97 -7.47
N GLY A 5 -29.22 -20.85 -6.34
CA GLY A 5 -28.09 -21.69 -5.94
C GLY A 5 -27.67 -21.36 -4.50
N PRO A 6 -26.67 -22.05 -3.91
CA PRO A 6 -26.18 -21.75 -2.56
C PRO A 6 -25.77 -20.29 -2.47
N ASP A 7 -25.95 -19.69 -1.29
CA ASP A 7 -25.69 -18.28 -1.05
C ASP A 7 -24.18 -17.95 -1.12
N VAL A 8 -23.84 -16.66 -1.06
CA VAL A 8 -22.43 -16.21 -1.16
C VAL A 8 -21.59 -16.61 0.04
N VAL A 9 -22.22 -16.83 1.20
CA VAL A 9 -21.54 -17.27 2.43
C VAL A 9 -21.22 -18.75 2.35
N GLU A 10 -22.19 -19.57 1.94
CA GLU A 10 -22.01 -21.01 1.73
C GLU A 10 -20.95 -21.32 0.65
N ARG A 11 -20.79 -20.44 -0.33
CA ARG A 11 -19.72 -20.54 -1.35
C ARG A 11 -18.35 -20.08 -0.87
N GLY A 12 -18.22 -19.57 0.35
CA GLY A 12 -16.97 -19.03 0.86
C GLY A 12 -16.50 -17.78 0.11
N MET A 13 -17.42 -17.05 -0.54
CA MET A 13 -17.09 -15.84 -1.30
C MET A 13 -16.97 -14.61 -0.41
N VAL A 14 -17.48 -14.65 0.81
CA VAL A 14 -17.44 -13.56 1.79
C VAL A 14 -16.19 -13.69 2.65
N SER A 15 -15.42 -12.61 2.78
CA SER A 15 -14.31 -12.57 3.74
C SER A 15 -14.82 -12.48 5.19
N GLU A 16 -13.92 -12.45 6.16
CA GLU A 16 -14.28 -12.02 7.51
C GLU A 16 -14.95 -10.65 7.48
N ILE A 17 -16.00 -10.50 8.30
CA ILE A 17 -16.77 -9.26 8.42
C ILE A 17 -16.26 -8.51 9.65
N PHE A 18 -15.77 -7.31 9.45
CA PHE A 18 -15.32 -6.44 10.52
C PHE A 18 -16.39 -5.40 10.81
N VAL A 19 -16.75 -5.26 12.09
CA VAL A 19 -17.69 -4.23 12.54
C VAL A 19 -17.00 -3.39 13.60
N GLY A 20 -16.93 -2.07 13.36
CA GLY A 20 -16.38 -1.11 14.30
C GLY A 20 -17.05 0.24 14.14
N ASP A 21 -17.35 0.91 15.25
CA ASP A 21 -18.00 2.24 15.28
C ASP A 21 -19.29 2.36 14.45
N GLY A 22 -20.06 1.26 14.36
CA GLY A 22 -21.27 1.22 13.54
C GLY A 22 -20.98 1.15 12.03
N LYS A 23 -19.79 0.75 11.62
CA LYS A 23 -19.42 0.52 10.22
C LYS A 23 -19.06 -0.94 10.03
N ALA A 24 -19.58 -1.55 8.96
CA ALA A 24 -19.24 -2.91 8.57
C ALA A 24 -18.35 -2.91 7.31
N PHE A 25 -17.30 -3.74 7.32
CA PHE A 25 -16.35 -3.89 6.21
C PHE A 25 -16.16 -5.37 5.90
N PHE A 26 -16.32 -5.76 4.65
CA PHE A 26 -15.98 -7.10 4.16
C PHE A 26 -15.72 -7.09 2.66
N SER A 27 -15.19 -8.20 2.13
CA SER A 27 -14.99 -8.34 0.69
C SER A 27 -15.71 -9.57 0.14
N LEU A 28 -16.08 -9.48 -1.13
CA LEU A 28 -16.64 -10.58 -1.91
C LEU A 28 -15.60 -11.01 -2.95
N SER A 29 -15.10 -12.24 -2.85
CA SER A 29 -14.21 -12.85 -3.83
C SER A 29 -15.03 -13.41 -4.99
N VAL A 30 -14.84 -12.86 -6.18
CA VAL A 30 -15.58 -13.25 -7.38
C VAL A 30 -14.64 -13.59 -8.53
N PRO A 31 -15.01 -14.50 -9.46
CA PRO A 31 -14.23 -14.72 -10.66
C PRO A 31 -14.09 -13.42 -11.46
N ALA A 32 -12.90 -13.13 -12.00
CA ALA A 32 -12.65 -11.89 -12.75
C ALA A 32 -13.59 -11.70 -13.96
N SER A 33 -14.06 -12.80 -14.57
CA SER A 33 -15.01 -12.79 -15.68
C SER A 33 -16.44 -12.38 -15.28
N GLU A 34 -16.75 -12.37 -13.99
CA GLU A 34 -18.09 -12.10 -13.48
C GLU A 34 -18.18 -10.82 -12.64
N ALA A 35 -17.06 -10.11 -12.47
CA ALA A 35 -16.97 -8.93 -11.58
C ALA A 35 -18.06 -7.88 -11.87
N ASP A 36 -18.31 -7.57 -13.14
CA ASP A 36 -19.33 -6.59 -13.55
C ASP A 36 -20.76 -7.02 -13.16
N ARG A 37 -21.04 -8.32 -13.17
CA ARG A 37 -22.35 -8.87 -12.78
C ARG A 37 -22.57 -8.78 -11.27
N PHE A 38 -21.50 -8.84 -10.48
CA PHE A 38 -21.55 -8.77 -9.03
C PHE A 38 -21.59 -7.34 -8.49
N GLU A 39 -21.41 -6.30 -9.31
CA GLU A 39 -21.49 -4.92 -8.85
C GLU A 39 -22.89 -4.56 -8.31
N GLY A 40 -23.94 -5.04 -8.96
CA GLY A 40 -25.32 -4.90 -8.45
C GLY A 40 -25.52 -5.60 -7.11
N PHE A 41 -24.95 -6.80 -6.97
CA PHE A 41 -25.01 -7.57 -5.74
C PHE A 41 -24.22 -6.92 -4.60
N ARG A 42 -23.07 -6.31 -4.89
CA ARG A 42 -22.26 -5.55 -3.93
C ARG A 42 -23.08 -4.43 -3.29
N ARG A 43 -23.77 -3.63 -4.12
CA ARG A 43 -24.61 -2.52 -3.64
C ARG A 43 -25.79 -3.03 -2.80
N GLU A 44 -26.38 -4.13 -3.19
CA GLU A 44 -27.47 -4.74 -2.41
C GLU A 44 -26.95 -5.27 -1.06
N ALA A 45 -25.77 -5.88 -1.03
CA ALA A 45 -25.13 -6.32 0.22
C ALA A 45 -24.84 -5.14 1.16
N GLU A 46 -24.33 -4.00 0.64
CA GLU A 46 -24.13 -2.78 1.41
C GLU A 46 -25.45 -2.26 2.02
N ARG A 47 -26.53 -2.26 1.22
CA ARG A 47 -27.86 -1.83 1.65
C ARG A 47 -28.39 -2.72 2.79
N VAL A 48 -28.39 -4.02 2.59
CA VAL A 48 -28.94 -4.98 3.58
C VAL A 48 -28.14 -4.94 4.88
N VAL A 49 -26.81 -4.84 4.81
CA VAL A 49 -25.98 -4.74 6.01
C VAL A 49 -26.22 -3.42 6.77
N THR A 50 -26.50 -2.33 6.06
CA THR A 50 -26.80 -1.04 6.69
C THR A 50 -28.17 -1.04 7.39
N GLU A 51 -29.09 -1.96 7.06
CA GLU A 51 -30.38 -2.13 7.74
C GLU A 51 -30.27 -2.86 9.10
N ILE A 52 -29.10 -3.44 9.41
CA ILE A 52 -28.88 -4.12 10.69
C ILE A 52 -28.73 -3.10 11.81
N GLU A 53 -29.46 -3.32 12.90
CA GLU A 53 -29.41 -2.44 14.08
C GLU A 53 -27.97 -2.27 14.61
N GLY A 54 -27.51 -1.03 14.76
CA GLY A 54 -26.16 -0.70 15.18
C GLY A 54 -25.18 -0.47 14.03
N ILE A 55 -25.53 -0.75 12.77
CA ILE A 55 -24.71 -0.46 11.59
C ILE A 55 -25.19 0.83 10.93
N ARG A 56 -24.32 1.83 10.85
CA ARG A 56 -24.59 3.12 10.20
C ARG A 56 -24.12 3.19 8.75
N SER A 57 -23.15 2.37 8.39
CA SER A 57 -22.67 2.26 7.01
C SER A 57 -22.01 0.89 6.78
N ALA A 58 -22.09 0.40 5.56
CA ALA A 58 -21.39 -0.82 5.13
C ALA A 58 -20.53 -0.51 3.90
N MET A 59 -19.35 -1.10 3.84
CA MET A 59 -18.48 -1.05 2.67
C MET A 59 -18.13 -2.47 2.26
N VAL A 60 -18.47 -2.81 1.02
CA VAL A 60 -18.23 -4.12 0.43
C VAL A 60 -17.26 -3.97 -0.75
N ALA A 61 -16.08 -4.58 -0.65
CA ALA A 61 -15.11 -4.59 -1.73
C ALA A 61 -15.27 -5.84 -2.61
N LEU A 62 -15.29 -5.69 -3.94
CA LEU A 62 -15.19 -6.82 -4.87
C LEU A 62 -13.72 -7.15 -5.11
N THR A 63 -13.32 -8.39 -4.85
CA THR A 63 -11.99 -8.91 -5.15
C THR A 63 -12.10 -9.91 -6.28
N ALA A 64 -11.49 -9.60 -7.43
CA ALA A 64 -11.50 -10.48 -8.60
C ALA A 64 -10.38 -11.54 -8.48
N GLU A 65 -10.72 -12.82 -8.36
CA GLU A 65 -9.78 -13.91 -8.41
C GLU A 65 -9.52 -14.34 -9.88
N ARG A 66 -8.25 -14.26 -10.31
CA ARG A 66 -7.79 -14.93 -11.53
C ARG A 66 -7.45 -16.38 -11.20
N LYS A 67 -8.18 -17.34 -11.72
CA LYS A 67 -7.77 -18.75 -11.72
C LYS A 67 -6.47 -18.88 -12.54
N GLY A 68 -5.35 -19.05 -11.84
CA GLY A 68 -4.07 -19.37 -12.49
C GLY A 68 -2.88 -18.73 -11.78
N GLY A 69 -2.26 -19.45 -10.85
CA GLY A 69 -0.98 -19.05 -10.28
C GLY A 69 -0.68 -19.61 -8.89
N GLY A 70 -1.19 -20.80 -8.57
CA GLY A 70 -0.63 -21.55 -7.44
C GLY A 70 0.80 -21.95 -7.78
N LEU A 71 1.78 -21.46 -7.02
CA LEU A 71 3.14 -21.99 -7.01
C LEU A 71 3.08 -23.41 -6.40
N ALA A 72 2.78 -24.40 -7.23
CA ALA A 72 3.03 -25.79 -6.90
C ALA A 72 4.56 -25.95 -6.78
N SER A 73 5.02 -26.25 -5.59
CA SER A 73 6.38 -26.70 -5.31
C SER A 73 6.71 -27.86 -6.24
N ARG A 74 7.56 -27.60 -7.20
CA ARG A 74 8.10 -28.62 -8.12
C ARG A 74 9.08 -29.49 -7.33
N PRO A 75 8.89 -30.82 -7.29
CA PRO A 75 9.91 -31.71 -6.71
C PRO A 75 11.19 -31.61 -7.52
N ALA A 76 12.33 -31.65 -6.86
CA ALA A 76 13.65 -31.63 -7.47
C ALA A 76 13.79 -32.80 -8.46
N PRO A 77 14.35 -32.58 -9.67
CA PRO A 77 14.60 -33.66 -10.62
C PRO A 77 15.77 -34.50 -10.13
N THR A 78 15.56 -35.82 -10.07
CA THR A 78 16.62 -36.85 -9.95
C THR A 78 17.54 -36.79 -11.16
N PRO A 79 18.85 -37.02 -10.97
CA PRO A 79 19.80 -37.02 -12.07
C PRO A 79 19.58 -38.21 -13.01
N ARG A 80 19.17 -37.96 -14.24
CA ARG A 80 19.07 -38.94 -15.30
C ARG A 80 20.33 -38.85 -16.16
N ALA A 81 20.95 -40.00 -16.40
CA ALA A 81 22.16 -40.17 -17.18
C ALA A 81 22.04 -39.53 -18.57
N ALA A 82 23.15 -38.94 -19.05
CA ALA A 82 23.26 -38.27 -20.31
C ALA A 82 23.16 -39.28 -21.51
N PRO A 83 22.42 -38.98 -22.57
CA PRO A 83 22.51 -39.71 -23.83
C PRO A 83 23.66 -39.22 -24.70
N PRO A 84 24.19 -40.05 -25.65
CA PRO A 84 25.34 -39.74 -26.45
C PRO A 84 25.09 -38.60 -27.47
N PRO A 85 26.17 -37.94 -27.95
CA PRO A 85 26.06 -36.77 -28.81
C PRO A 85 25.54 -37.11 -30.21
N GLN A 86 24.54 -36.38 -30.68
CA GLN A 86 24.07 -36.44 -32.07
C GLN A 86 24.69 -35.31 -32.90
N PRO A 87 24.89 -35.51 -34.23
CA PRO A 87 25.56 -34.54 -35.08
C PRO A 87 24.77 -33.27 -35.32
N HIS A 88 25.47 -32.13 -35.27
CA HIS A 88 24.93 -30.78 -35.39
C HIS A 88 24.44 -30.51 -36.83
N HIS A 89 23.13 -30.40 -37.02
CA HIS A 89 22.56 -29.70 -38.16
C HIS A 89 22.38 -28.22 -37.82
N HIS A 90 23.04 -27.33 -38.57
CA HIS A 90 22.85 -25.90 -38.48
C HIS A 90 21.42 -25.52 -38.96
N PRO A 91 20.62 -24.87 -38.13
CA PRO A 91 19.35 -24.33 -38.59
C PRO A 91 19.56 -23.04 -39.42
N ARG A 92 18.95 -23.01 -40.61
CA ARG A 92 18.83 -21.77 -41.40
C ARG A 92 18.15 -20.66 -40.59
N PRO A 93 18.56 -19.39 -40.77
CA PRO A 93 17.91 -18.27 -40.10
C PRO A 93 16.42 -18.17 -40.51
N ARG A 94 15.54 -18.28 -39.55
CA ARG A 94 14.12 -17.97 -39.72
C ARG A 94 13.96 -16.44 -39.78
N PRO A 95 13.12 -15.87 -40.66
CA PRO A 95 12.86 -14.42 -40.63
C PRO A 95 12.26 -14.03 -39.26
N ALA A 96 12.77 -12.94 -38.72
CA ALA A 96 12.30 -12.38 -37.45
C ALA A 96 10.80 -12.10 -37.55
N SER A 97 10.01 -12.85 -36.79
CA SER A 97 8.60 -12.50 -36.56
C SER A 97 8.57 -11.18 -35.81
N ALA A 98 7.93 -10.18 -36.39
CA ALA A 98 7.75 -8.88 -35.80
C ALA A 98 7.11 -9.04 -34.40
N ALA A 99 7.75 -8.44 -33.39
CA ALA A 99 7.22 -8.35 -32.05
C ALA A 99 5.80 -7.70 -32.11
N PRO A 100 4.82 -8.19 -31.36
CA PRO A 100 3.52 -7.52 -31.32
C PRO A 100 3.72 -6.08 -30.85
N PRO A 101 2.97 -5.12 -31.40
CA PRO A 101 3.07 -3.73 -30.98
C PRO A 101 2.83 -3.63 -29.47
N ALA A 102 3.73 -2.93 -28.78
CA ALA A 102 3.60 -2.64 -27.36
C ALA A 102 2.23 -2.00 -27.12
N ALA A 103 1.46 -2.56 -26.20
CA ALA A 103 0.21 -1.98 -25.76
C ALA A 103 0.43 -0.51 -25.42
N PRO A 104 -0.46 0.41 -25.82
CA PRO A 104 -0.30 1.82 -25.51
C PRO A 104 -0.20 1.98 -23.99
N ALA A 105 0.86 2.64 -23.54
CA ALA A 105 1.05 3.00 -22.16
C ALA A 105 -0.19 3.79 -21.71
N GLN A 106 -0.92 3.29 -20.74
CA GLN A 106 -2.03 4.03 -20.14
C GLN A 106 -1.49 5.37 -19.65
N PRO A 107 -2.19 6.50 -19.90
CA PRO A 107 -1.74 7.78 -19.43
C PRO A 107 -1.60 7.71 -17.91
N ARG A 108 -0.38 7.90 -17.41
CA ARG A 108 -0.11 7.99 -15.98
C ARG A 108 -0.93 9.15 -15.45
N GLY A 109 -1.88 8.88 -14.56
CA GLY A 109 -2.65 9.93 -13.91
C GLY A 109 -1.70 10.96 -13.32
N ALA A 110 -1.95 12.23 -13.56
CA ALA A 110 -1.13 13.30 -13.01
C ALA A 110 -1.07 13.15 -11.49
N LYS A 111 0.15 13.11 -10.92
CA LYS A 111 0.34 13.08 -9.46
C LYS A 111 -0.35 14.32 -8.90
N ILE A 112 -1.37 14.13 -8.09
CA ILE A 112 -2.15 15.25 -7.54
C ILE A 112 -1.44 15.72 -6.28
N GLY A 113 -0.97 16.97 -6.28
CA GLY A 113 -0.36 17.60 -5.12
C GLY A 113 -1.24 17.54 -3.87
N VAL A 114 -0.63 17.60 -2.71
CA VAL A 114 -1.34 17.72 -1.43
C VAL A 114 -1.44 19.21 -1.11
N PRO A 115 -2.66 19.77 -0.97
CA PRO A 115 -2.82 21.21 -0.72
C PRO A 115 -2.06 21.66 0.54
N GLY A 116 -1.40 22.81 0.46
CA GLY A 116 -0.65 23.38 1.58
C GLY A 116 0.74 22.78 1.80
N ILE A 117 1.14 21.73 1.08
CA ILE A 117 2.44 21.08 1.24
C ILE A 117 3.33 21.37 0.04
N ALA A 118 4.43 22.10 0.27
CA ALA A 118 5.34 22.49 -0.82
C ALA A 118 6.15 21.32 -1.37
N ARG A 119 6.67 20.45 -0.50
CA ARG A 119 7.49 19.27 -0.89
C ARG A 119 7.23 18.08 0.02
N ILE A 120 7.28 16.88 -0.57
CA ILE A 120 7.12 15.61 0.13
C ILE A 120 8.38 14.77 -0.09
N VAL A 121 9.01 14.32 0.99
CA VAL A 121 10.19 13.44 0.96
C VAL A 121 9.85 12.11 1.61
N ALA A 122 10.08 11.02 0.89
CA ALA A 122 9.89 9.68 1.41
C ALA A 122 11.16 9.20 2.13
N VAL A 123 10.99 8.50 3.27
CA VAL A 123 12.06 7.73 3.92
C VAL A 123 11.68 6.25 3.81
N ALA A 124 12.49 5.50 3.09
CA ALA A 124 12.22 4.12 2.71
C ALA A 124 13.36 3.19 3.14
N SER A 125 13.08 1.90 3.19
CA SER A 125 14.10 0.88 3.42
C SER A 125 13.74 -0.42 2.70
N GLY A 126 14.75 -1.17 2.28
CA GLY A 126 14.56 -2.49 1.65
C GLY A 126 14.07 -3.55 2.64
N LYS A 127 14.29 -3.39 3.93
CA LYS A 127 13.83 -4.31 4.99
C LYS A 127 13.61 -3.59 6.31
N GLY A 128 12.91 -4.25 7.25
CA GLY A 128 12.68 -3.74 8.59
C GLY A 128 13.94 -3.72 9.47
N GLY A 129 13.90 -2.93 10.55
CA GLY A 129 14.93 -2.90 11.58
C GLY A 129 16.23 -2.16 11.23
N VAL A 130 16.29 -1.44 10.10
CA VAL A 130 17.50 -0.69 9.66
C VAL A 130 17.58 0.74 10.21
N GLY A 131 16.60 1.17 11.01
CA GLY A 131 16.55 2.54 11.54
C GLY A 131 15.78 3.54 10.67
N LYS A 132 14.91 3.08 9.76
CA LYS A 132 14.11 3.91 8.85
C LYS A 132 13.32 5.00 9.59
N SER A 133 12.48 4.63 10.53
CA SER A 133 11.62 5.56 11.29
C SER A 133 12.42 6.52 12.15
N THR A 134 13.51 6.03 12.77
CA THR A 134 14.46 6.90 13.50
C THR A 134 15.08 7.94 12.57
N THR A 135 15.47 7.55 11.36
CA THR A 135 15.99 8.47 10.35
C THR A 135 14.91 9.46 9.90
N ALA A 136 13.67 9.02 9.69
CA ALA A 136 12.56 9.89 9.30
C ALA A 136 12.29 10.98 10.36
N VAL A 137 12.23 10.60 11.64
CA VAL A 137 12.04 11.55 12.75
C VAL A 137 13.21 12.55 12.83
N ASN A 138 14.45 12.07 12.78
CA ASN A 138 15.61 12.96 12.86
C ASN A 138 15.75 13.87 11.64
N LEU A 139 15.37 13.38 10.45
CA LEU A 139 15.34 14.21 9.24
C LEU A 139 14.28 15.31 9.35
N ALA A 140 13.09 15.00 9.86
CA ALA A 140 12.03 15.99 10.09
C ALA A 140 12.48 17.05 11.12
N LEU A 141 13.07 16.63 12.23
CA LEU A 141 13.63 17.55 13.23
C LEU A 141 14.79 18.38 12.66
N GLY A 142 15.63 17.78 11.82
CA GLY A 142 16.71 18.49 11.12
C GLY A 142 16.18 19.60 10.20
N PHE A 143 15.15 19.31 9.39
CA PHE A 143 14.51 20.33 8.57
C PHE A 143 13.85 21.43 9.42
N GLN A 144 13.21 21.07 10.52
CA GLN A 144 12.59 22.02 11.43
C GLN A 144 13.65 22.93 12.10
N SER A 145 14.83 22.39 12.46
CA SER A 145 15.92 23.18 13.03
C SER A 145 16.52 24.20 12.04
N LEU A 146 16.29 24.01 10.73
CA LEU A 146 16.62 24.96 9.67
C LEU A 146 15.54 26.03 9.47
N GLY A 147 14.51 26.06 10.30
CA GLY A 147 13.42 27.04 10.26
C GLY A 147 12.27 26.68 9.32
N LEU A 148 12.24 25.45 8.79
CA LEU A 148 11.14 24.97 7.92
C LEU A 148 9.94 24.54 8.76
N ARG A 149 8.74 24.75 8.22
CA ARG A 149 7.48 24.17 8.75
C ARG A 149 7.39 22.73 8.29
N VAL A 150 7.46 21.78 9.19
CA VAL A 150 7.61 20.37 8.87
C VAL A 150 6.49 19.53 9.44
N GLY A 151 5.95 18.63 8.59
CA GLY A 151 5.08 17.54 8.99
C GLY A 151 5.81 16.20 8.90
N LEU A 152 5.37 15.23 9.69
CA LEU A 152 5.83 13.86 9.68
C LEU A 152 4.63 12.91 9.58
N LEU A 153 4.58 12.12 8.52
CA LEU A 153 3.57 11.10 8.30
C LEU A 153 4.19 9.71 8.44
N ASP A 154 3.73 8.94 9.43
CA ASP A 154 4.05 7.52 9.57
C ASP A 154 3.05 6.68 8.77
N ALA A 155 3.51 6.14 7.66
CA ALA A 155 2.75 5.32 6.74
C ALA A 155 2.99 3.81 6.96
N ASP A 156 3.75 3.42 7.99
CA ASP A 156 4.00 2.03 8.34
C ASP A 156 2.84 1.45 9.16
N ILE A 157 1.92 0.80 8.48
CA ILE A 157 0.69 0.27 9.08
C ILE A 157 0.97 -0.90 10.01
N TYR A 158 1.96 -1.71 9.67
CA TYR A 158 2.25 -2.95 10.40
C TYR A 158 3.13 -2.75 11.63
N GLY A 159 3.86 -1.65 11.69
CA GLY A 159 4.76 -1.35 12.79
C GLY A 159 4.95 0.16 13.00
N PRO A 160 3.86 0.92 13.25
CA PRO A 160 3.95 2.35 13.41
C PRO A 160 4.87 2.70 14.58
N SER A 161 5.94 3.43 14.31
CA SER A 161 6.99 3.73 15.28
C SER A 161 7.03 5.21 15.69
N VAL A 162 6.51 6.10 14.86
CA VAL A 162 6.56 7.56 15.10
C VAL A 162 5.88 7.97 16.42
N PRO A 163 4.69 7.40 16.80
CA PRO A 163 4.09 7.73 18.10
C PRO A 163 5.02 7.49 19.27
N ARG A 164 5.71 6.36 19.27
CA ARG A 164 6.68 6.01 20.35
C ARG A 164 7.92 6.89 20.31
N LEU A 165 8.47 7.15 19.12
CA LEU A 165 9.68 7.97 18.94
C LEU A 165 9.46 9.43 19.37
N LEU A 166 8.26 9.97 19.15
CA LEU A 166 7.89 11.34 19.53
C LEU A 166 7.18 11.41 20.90
N ASN A 167 7.03 10.28 21.60
CA ASN A 167 6.25 10.16 22.84
C ASN A 167 4.84 10.77 22.73
N LEU A 168 4.20 10.59 21.59
CA LEU A 168 2.83 11.02 21.32
C LEU A 168 1.84 9.94 21.71
N LYS A 169 0.77 10.33 22.40
CA LYS A 169 -0.30 9.44 22.86
C LYS A 169 -1.66 10.05 22.52
N GLY A 170 -2.66 9.20 22.40
CA GLY A 170 -4.03 9.62 22.14
C GLY A 170 -4.40 9.53 20.66
N ARG A 171 -5.65 9.89 20.38
CA ARG A 171 -6.20 9.90 19.01
C ARG A 171 -6.27 11.33 18.48
N PRO A 172 -6.10 11.55 17.17
CA PRO A 172 -6.32 12.84 16.55
C PRO A 172 -7.77 13.27 16.73
N GLU A 173 -7.98 14.54 17.06
CA GLU A 173 -9.31 15.13 17.04
C GLU A 173 -9.81 15.25 15.60
N THR A 174 -11.13 15.18 15.43
CA THR A 174 -11.76 15.35 14.12
C THR A 174 -12.60 16.61 14.11
N VAL A 175 -12.31 17.51 13.19
CA VAL A 175 -13.04 18.76 12.99
C VAL A 175 -13.98 18.61 11.78
N GLY A 176 -15.23 19.08 11.92
CA GLY A 176 -16.23 18.97 10.84
C GLY A 176 -16.60 17.54 10.45
N GLY A 177 -16.34 16.57 11.33
CA GLY A 177 -16.67 15.16 11.12
C GLY A 177 -15.78 14.41 10.12
N ARG A 178 -14.78 15.07 9.51
CA ARG A 178 -13.93 14.48 8.47
C ARG A 178 -12.46 14.81 8.57
N THR A 179 -12.11 16.04 8.93
CA THR A 179 -10.71 16.49 8.93
C THR A 179 -10.05 16.16 10.27
N MET A 180 -8.94 15.45 10.24
CA MET A 180 -8.16 15.09 11.42
C MET A 180 -7.15 16.18 11.75
N VAL A 181 -7.04 16.54 13.03
CA VAL A 181 -6.03 17.47 13.52
C VAL A 181 -4.76 16.69 13.86
N PRO A 182 -3.60 17.00 13.24
CA PRO A 182 -2.37 16.28 13.51
C PRO A 182 -1.89 16.56 14.95
N LEU A 183 -1.34 15.55 15.60
CA LEU A 183 -0.69 15.71 16.88
C LEU A 183 0.60 16.52 16.74
N GLN A 184 1.06 17.15 17.81
CA GLN A 184 2.24 18.01 17.77
C GLN A 184 3.26 17.57 18.81
N ALA A 185 4.52 17.46 18.39
CA ALA A 185 5.66 17.25 19.27
C ALA A 185 6.91 17.91 18.69
N TYR A 186 7.70 18.54 19.54
CA TYR A 186 8.97 19.19 19.18
C TYR A 186 8.85 20.20 18.00
N GLY A 187 7.70 20.83 17.83
CA GLY A 187 7.43 21.75 16.72
C GLY A 187 7.05 21.07 15.38
N LEU A 188 6.96 19.74 15.35
CA LEU A 188 6.48 18.97 14.20
C LEU A 188 4.98 18.73 14.30
N LYS A 189 4.27 18.76 13.16
CA LYS A 189 2.95 18.15 13.00
C LYS A 189 3.12 16.68 12.66
N ALA A 190 2.55 15.78 13.44
CA ALA A 190 2.70 14.34 13.24
C ALA A 190 1.37 13.63 13.09
N MET A 191 1.28 12.74 12.11
CA MET A 191 0.19 11.80 11.91
C MET A 191 0.74 10.40 11.71
N SER A 192 0.08 9.41 12.27
CA SER A 192 0.47 8.01 12.16
C SER A 192 -0.74 7.11 12.04
N MET A 193 -0.60 6.02 11.31
CA MET A 193 -1.56 4.92 11.32
C MET A 193 -1.76 4.37 12.74
N GLY A 194 -0.73 4.40 13.58
CA GLY A 194 -0.79 3.97 14.97
C GLY A 194 -1.71 4.81 15.86
N PHE A 195 -2.16 5.98 15.43
CA PHE A 195 -3.19 6.75 16.15
C PHE A 195 -4.60 6.35 15.77
N LEU A 196 -4.78 5.70 14.62
CA LEU A 196 -6.09 5.35 14.05
C LEU A 196 -6.49 3.90 14.35
N VAL A 197 -5.52 3.06 14.69
CA VAL A 197 -5.70 1.63 14.91
C VAL A 197 -5.25 1.28 16.32
N GLU A 198 -6.05 0.51 17.04
CA GLU A 198 -5.65 -0.03 18.35
C GLU A 198 -4.62 -1.15 18.16
N GLU A 199 -3.50 -1.10 18.89
CA GLU A 199 -2.38 -2.08 18.79
C GLU A 199 -2.85 -3.52 19.00
N GLU A 200 -3.92 -3.72 19.75
CA GLU A 200 -4.44 -5.05 20.12
C GLU A 200 -5.46 -5.60 19.11
N THR A 201 -5.92 -4.80 18.15
CA THR A 201 -6.91 -5.23 17.17
C THR A 201 -6.21 -5.85 15.97
N PRO A 202 -6.29 -7.18 15.76
CA PRO A 202 -5.71 -7.81 14.58
C PRO A 202 -6.50 -7.41 13.34
N MET A 203 -6.05 -6.37 12.65
CA MET A 203 -6.61 -5.96 11.37
C MET A 203 -5.77 -6.51 10.21
N ILE A 204 -6.42 -7.22 9.31
CA ILE A 204 -5.78 -7.67 8.07
C ILE A 204 -5.85 -6.54 7.04
N TRP A 205 -4.79 -5.77 6.94
CA TRP A 205 -4.65 -4.71 5.95
C TRP A 205 -4.39 -5.29 4.56
N ARG A 206 -5.30 -5.04 3.62
CA ARG A 206 -5.09 -5.35 2.20
C ARG A 206 -4.64 -4.11 1.44
N GLY A 207 -3.88 -4.29 0.36
CA GLY A 207 -3.30 -3.20 -0.41
C GLY A 207 -4.24 -2.01 -0.70
N PRO A 208 -5.48 -2.22 -1.19
CA PRO A 208 -6.43 -1.12 -1.42
C PRO A 208 -6.83 -0.35 -0.15
N MET A 209 -6.95 -1.04 1.00
CA MET A 209 -7.27 -0.39 2.29
C MET A 209 -6.11 0.47 2.77
N VAL A 210 -4.88 -0.04 2.63
CA VAL A 210 -3.65 0.70 2.94
C VAL A 210 -3.60 2.00 2.15
N MET A 211 -3.86 1.94 0.85
CA MET A 211 -3.82 3.11 -0.03
C MET A 211 -4.94 4.11 0.25
N SER A 212 -6.13 3.62 0.61
CA SER A 212 -7.24 4.49 1.03
C SER A 212 -6.88 5.26 2.30
N ALA A 213 -6.36 4.58 3.33
CA ALA A 213 -5.95 5.19 4.58
C ALA A 213 -4.81 6.21 4.40
N LEU A 214 -3.81 5.87 3.58
CA LEU A 214 -2.72 6.80 3.24
C LEU A 214 -3.23 8.04 2.51
N THR A 215 -4.13 7.87 1.55
CA THR A 215 -4.75 8.99 0.82
C THR A 215 -5.54 9.88 1.79
N GLN A 216 -6.25 9.28 2.72
CA GLN A 216 -6.98 9.99 3.74
C GLN A 216 -6.03 10.78 4.65
N MET A 217 -4.95 10.18 5.14
CA MET A 217 -3.96 10.87 5.98
C MET A 217 -3.23 11.99 5.24
N LEU A 218 -3.05 11.89 3.94
CA LEU A 218 -2.45 12.95 3.14
C LEU A 218 -3.43 14.12 2.90
N ARG A 219 -4.74 13.85 2.75
CA ARG A 219 -5.71 14.83 2.26
C ARG A 219 -6.72 15.30 3.30
N GLU A 220 -7.03 14.47 4.29
CA GLU A 220 -8.03 14.73 5.31
C GLU A 220 -7.40 15.07 6.67
N VAL A 221 -6.09 15.38 6.69
CA VAL A 221 -5.38 15.92 7.85
C VAL A 221 -5.16 17.41 7.66
N GLU A 222 -5.39 18.21 8.71
CA GLU A 222 -5.16 19.64 8.74
C GLU A 222 -3.66 19.98 8.84
N TRP A 223 -2.93 19.62 7.77
CA TRP A 223 -1.51 19.92 7.70
C TRP A 223 -1.23 21.43 7.71
N GLY A 224 -2.15 22.24 7.15
CA GLY A 224 -1.93 23.66 6.90
C GLY A 224 -0.77 23.87 5.93
N GLU A 225 -0.09 25.02 6.05
CA GLU A 225 1.05 25.35 5.21
C GLU A 225 2.32 24.67 5.73
N LEU A 226 2.88 23.72 4.96
CA LEU A 226 4.13 23.03 5.23
C LEU A 226 5.15 23.28 4.11
N ASP A 227 6.38 23.54 4.50
CA ASP A 227 7.51 23.61 3.56
C ASP A 227 7.98 22.20 3.20
N MET A 228 7.84 21.24 4.15
CA MET A 228 8.23 19.85 3.97
C MET A 228 7.29 18.89 4.71
N LEU A 229 6.88 17.82 4.04
CA LEU A 229 6.28 16.65 4.67
C LEU A 229 7.26 15.47 4.51
N VAL A 230 7.73 14.93 5.62
CA VAL A 230 8.53 13.69 5.65
C VAL A 230 7.57 12.52 5.82
N VAL A 231 7.68 11.52 4.95
CA VAL A 231 6.83 10.32 4.97
C VAL A 231 7.69 9.11 5.31
N ASP A 232 7.45 8.53 6.47
CA ASP A 232 8.04 7.26 6.89
C ASP A 232 7.28 6.11 6.24
N MET A 233 7.88 5.50 5.20
CA MET A 233 7.25 4.48 4.35
C MET A 233 7.23 3.11 5.05
N PRO A 234 6.30 2.20 4.72
CA PRO A 234 6.41 0.81 5.16
C PRO A 234 7.74 0.19 4.68
N PRO A 235 8.30 -0.79 5.40
CA PRO A 235 9.55 -1.45 4.98
C PRO A 235 9.34 -2.37 3.77
N GLY A 236 10.42 -2.64 3.04
CA GLY A 236 10.41 -3.54 1.87
C GLY A 236 10.41 -2.80 0.54
N THR A 237 10.20 -3.53 -0.55
CA THR A 237 10.13 -3.02 -1.94
C THR A 237 8.86 -3.50 -2.63
N GLY A 238 7.80 -3.73 -1.85
CA GLY A 238 6.55 -4.29 -2.32
C GLY A 238 5.60 -3.27 -2.95
N ASP A 239 4.42 -3.77 -3.35
CA ASP A 239 3.40 -3.00 -4.07
C ASP A 239 2.92 -1.75 -3.32
N ALA A 240 2.89 -1.77 -1.99
CA ALA A 240 2.48 -0.61 -1.19
C ALA A 240 3.42 0.58 -1.38
N GLN A 241 4.75 0.34 -1.32
CA GLN A 241 5.74 1.40 -1.59
C GLN A 241 5.67 1.91 -3.02
N LEU A 242 5.58 1.00 -3.99
CA LEU A 242 5.48 1.36 -5.41
C LEU A 242 4.23 2.21 -5.68
N THR A 243 3.07 1.76 -5.19
CA THR A 243 1.80 2.47 -5.38
C THR A 243 1.83 3.85 -4.75
N MET A 244 2.39 3.97 -3.54
CA MET A 244 2.56 5.24 -2.86
C MET A 244 3.48 6.19 -3.65
N ALA A 245 4.63 5.70 -4.12
CA ALA A 245 5.57 6.49 -4.92
C ALA A 245 5.00 6.93 -6.28
N GLN A 246 4.03 6.18 -6.81
CA GLN A 246 3.31 6.55 -8.04
C GLN A 246 2.23 7.59 -7.82
N GLN A 247 1.53 7.56 -6.68
CA GLN A 247 0.37 8.41 -6.41
C GLN A 247 0.74 9.73 -5.73
N VAL A 248 1.78 9.71 -4.89
CA VAL A 248 2.24 10.89 -4.15
C VAL A 248 3.30 11.64 -4.96
N PRO A 249 3.22 12.97 -5.08
CA PRO A 249 4.21 13.78 -5.80
C PRO A 249 5.47 13.96 -4.93
N LEU A 250 6.28 12.90 -4.84
CA LEU A 250 7.52 12.93 -4.06
C LEU A 250 8.55 13.85 -4.73
N ALA A 251 9.13 14.75 -3.96
CA ALA A 251 10.27 15.57 -4.37
C ALA A 251 11.59 14.80 -4.31
N GLY A 252 11.64 13.70 -3.55
CA GLY A 252 12.79 12.84 -3.43
C GLY A 252 12.54 11.70 -2.43
N ALA A 253 13.47 10.76 -2.39
CA ALA A 253 13.45 9.65 -1.45
C ALA A 253 14.82 9.42 -0.79
N VAL A 254 14.81 9.15 0.50
CA VAL A 254 15.97 8.70 1.29
C VAL A 254 15.83 7.21 1.55
N ILE A 255 16.82 6.42 1.14
CA ILE A 255 16.82 4.98 1.34
C ILE A 255 17.78 4.63 2.46
N VAL A 256 17.23 4.12 3.57
CA VAL A 256 17.99 3.72 4.77
C VAL A 256 18.36 2.25 4.66
N SER A 257 19.63 1.94 4.88
CA SER A 257 20.16 0.58 4.84
C SER A 257 21.26 0.41 5.88
N THR A 258 21.53 -0.84 6.22
CA THR A 258 22.73 -1.25 6.94
C THR A 258 23.78 -1.76 5.97
N PRO A 259 25.08 -1.85 6.35
CA PRO A 259 26.15 -2.19 5.40
C PRO A 259 26.24 -3.66 5.00
N GLN A 260 25.36 -4.53 5.51
CA GLN A 260 25.36 -5.96 5.17
C GLN A 260 24.91 -6.17 3.72
N ASP A 261 25.52 -7.11 3.02
CA ASP A 261 25.28 -7.39 1.60
C ASP A 261 23.82 -7.60 1.26
N LEU A 262 23.09 -8.38 2.07
CA LEU A 262 21.65 -8.61 1.87
C LEU A 262 20.83 -7.34 2.00
N ALA A 263 21.18 -6.45 2.93
CA ALA A 263 20.50 -5.17 3.09
C ALA A 263 20.77 -4.23 1.90
N LEU A 264 22.01 -4.22 1.40
CA LEU A 264 22.40 -3.42 0.25
C LEU A 264 21.73 -3.89 -1.05
N ILE A 265 21.52 -5.20 -1.22
CA ILE A 265 20.76 -5.74 -2.35
C ILE A 265 19.35 -5.18 -2.36
N ASP A 266 18.66 -5.19 -1.22
CA ASP A 266 17.30 -4.69 -1.11
C ASP A 266 17.22 -3.15 -1.21
N ALA A 267 18.21 -2.44 -0.68
CA ALA A 267 18.32 -1.00 -0.86
C ALA A 267 18.48 -0.60 -2.34
N ARG A 268 19.27 -1.37 -3.12
CA ARG A 268 19.42 -1.17 -4.57
C ARG A 268 18.12 -1.42 -5.33
N LYS A 269 17.30 -2.41 -4.90
CA LYS A 269 15.96 -2.64 -5.48
C LYS A 269 15.05 -1.45 -5.19
N GLY A 270 15.07 -0.93 -3.95
CA GLY A 270 14.34 0.28 -3.58
C GLY A 270 14.74 1.49 -4.44
N LEU A 271 16.04 1.72 -4.62
CA LEU A 271 16.54 2.79 -5.48
C LEU A 271 16.06 2.62 -6.95
N ALA A 272 16.13 1.40 -7.48
CA ALA A 272 15.66 1.13 -8.83
C ALA A 272 14.15 1.36 -8.97
N MET A 273 13.36 1.04 -7.94
CA MET A 273 11.93 1.31 -7.89
C MET A 273 11.64 2.83 -7.94
N PHE A 274 12.28 3.64 -7.10
CA PHE A 274 12.08 5.09 -7.09
C PHE A 274 12.47 5.72 -8.42
N ARG A 275 13.60 5.34 -9.01
CA ARG A 275 14.03 5.78 -10.34
C ARG A 275 13.01 5.44 -11.44
N LYS A 276 12.37 4.25 -11.36
CA LYS A 276 11.33 3.83 -12.33
C LYS A 276 10.08 4.69 -12.28
N VAL A 277 9.80 5.33 -11.14
CA VAL A 277 8.66 6.23 -10.93
C VAL A 277 9.06 7.70 -10.92
N GLU A 278 10.27 8.00 -11.39
CA GLU A 278 10.79 9.36 -11.58
C GLU A 278 10.90 10.17 -10.25
N VAL A 279 11.40 9.50 -9.22
CA VAL A 279 11.73 10.10 -7.92
C VAL A 279 13.22 10.02 -7.68
#